data_bff4bbbcca392c692dc20d24bb603950
#
_entry.id   bff4bbbcca392c692dc20d24bb603950
#
_cell.length_a   1.000
_cell.length_b   1.000
_cell.length_c   1.000
_cell.angle_alpha   90.00
_cell.angle_beta   90.00
_cell.angle_gamma   90.00
#
_symmetry.space_group_name_H-M   'P 1'
#
loop_
_entity.id
_entity.type
_entity.pdbx_description
1 polymer ?
#
loop_
_entity_poly.entity_id
_entity_poly.type
_entity_poly.pdbx_seq_one_letter_code
_entity_poly.pdbx_strand_id
1 'polypeptide(L)'
;MKDLELFDKIYGCYYHIIRRMLTAAADHPLTSQDMEDICRTLGFQESALAILPKIKDGTWPLFQENDLRTYTSRLHTPPCPLPLTSLQKAWLRSLLSDPRIRLFLDDMESAALEQVLQDTQALYNEEDFYYFDRYKDGDPYDSPEYREHFRRILTALREHRILLTAYEGKKGRTHTFEVLPYQLQYSSKDDKFRLCCLQYSHGRFCRNTLLNLSRIKQCRLSPEPPVTVPDRVHALESFCFKPVQKAPEPVLLKISGERNSLERCMLHFANYEKHTEYDEDRKCWLCSIYYDLADETELLIDILSFGPVVQVLGPKSFVRQVRDRVGRQHELLYGVVGI
;
A
#
# COMPACT_ATOMS: atom_id res chain seq x y z
N MET A 1 -38.34 -1.50 -24.18
CA MET A 1 -37.13 -0.70 -23.99
C MET A 1 -36.53 -1.22 -22.71
N LYS A 2 -35.41 -1.94 -22.77
CA LYS A 2 -34.73 -2.33 -21.53
C LYS A 2 -34.31 -1.04 -20.83
N ASP A 3 -34.74 -0.85 -19.61
CA ASP A 3 -34.25 0.25 -18.78
C ASP A 3 -32.74 0.14 -18.75
N LEU A 4 -32.08 1.08 -19.44
CA LEU A 4 -30.63 1.25 -19.33
C LEU A 4 -30.37 1.61 -17.89
N GLU A 5 -29.79 0.69 -17.13
CA GLU A 5 -29.38 0.97 -15.77
C GLU A 5 -28.39 2.12 -15.81
N LEU A 6 -28.80 3.27 -15.27
CA LEU A 6 -28.04 4.52 -15.29
C LEU A 6 -26.61 4.36 -14.73
N PHE A 7 -26.38 3.29 -13.98
CA PHE A 7 -25.14 2.95 -13.30
C PHE A 7 -24.53 1.64 -13.79
N ASP A 8 -24.90 1.18 -14.98
CA ASP A 8 -24.27 0.02 -15.58
C ASP A 8 -22.77 0.26 -15.74
N LYS A 9 -21.97 -0.71 -15.31
CA LYS A 9 -20.50 -0.62 -15.31
C LYS A 9 -19.94 -0.36 -16.71
N ILE A 10 -20.52 -0.96 -17.74
CA ILE A 10 -20.05 -0.85 -19.12
C ILE A 10 -20.41 0.53 -19.67
N TYR A 11 -21.66 0.97 -19.50
CA TYR A 11 -22.10 2.26 -20.02
C TYR A 11 -21.47 3.43 -19.27
N GLY A 12 -21.27 3.30 -17.96
CA GLY A 12 -20.50 4.28 -17.18
C GLY A 12 -19.06 4.40 -17.67
N CYS A 13 -18.40 3.28 -17.97
CA CYS A 13 -17.06 3.25 -18.54
C CYS A 13 -17.04 3.92 -19.93
N TYR A 14 -17.97 3.60 -20.81
CA TYR A 14 -18.07 4.20 -22.16
C TYR A 14 -18.32 5.71 -22.10
N TYR A 15 -19.13 6.16 -21.17
CA TYR A 15 -19.33 7.60 -20.96
C TYR A 15 -18.03 8.30 -20.57
N HIS A 16 -17.23 7.72 -19.67
CA HIS A 16 -15.94 8.28 -19.28
C HIS A 16 -14.96 8.34 -20.44
N ILE A 17 -14.91 7.30 -21.27
CA ILE A 17 -14.06 7.25 -22.47
C ILE A 17 -14.47 8.36 -23.46
N ILE A 18 -15.76 8.44 -23.81
CA ILE A 18 -16.28 9.45 -24.74
C ILE A 18 -16.07 10.87 -24.19
N ARG A 19 -16.33 11.08 -22.91
CA ARG A 19 -16.06 12.36 -22.26
C ARG A 19 -14.59 12.76 -22.37
N ARG A 20 -13.66 11.83 -22.13
CA ARG A 20 -12.22 12.10 -22.25
C ARG A 20 -11.81 12.43 -23.66
N MET A 21 -12.34 11.70 -24.65
CA MET A 21 -12.14 11.99 -26.07
C MET A 21 -12.65 13.38 -26.44
N LEU A 22 -13.86 13.74 -26.03
CA LEU A 22 -14.45 15.04 -26.32
C LEU A 22 -13.68 16.18 -25.65
N THR A 23 -13.19 15.97 -24.42
CA THR A 23 -12.35 16.95 -23.73
C THR A 23 -11.02 17.16 -24.47
N ALA A 24 -10.36 16.08 -24.89
CA ALA A 24 -9.11 16.16 -25.64
C ALA A 24 -9.33 16.75 -27.04
N ALA A 25 -10.43 16.42 -27.72
CA ALA A 25 -10.79 16.96 -29.02
C ALA A 25 -11.16 18.44 -29.00
N ALA A 26 -11.43 19.01 -27.82
CA ALA A 26 -11.62 20.46 -27.67
C ALA A 26 -10.27 21.22 -27.71
N ASP A 27 -9.19 20.60 -27.25
CA ASP A 27 -7.84 21.18 -27.21
C ASP A 27 -7.11 21.00 -28.53
N HIS A 28 -7.23 19.82 -29.15
CA HIS A 28 -6.58 19.49 -30.45
C HIS A 28 -7.33 18.37 -31.17
N PRO A 29 -7.32 18.36 -32.52
CA PRO A 29 -7.94 17.27 -33.28
C PRO A 29 -7.30 15.92 -32.96
N LEU A 30 -8.13 14.89 -32.73
CA LEU A 30 -7.70 13.54 -32.39
C LEU A 30 -7.55 12.66 -33.63
N THR A 31 -6.51 11.85 -33.69
CA THR A 31 -6.40 10.76 -34.67
C THR A 31 -7.18 9.53 -34.22
N SER A 32 -7.43 8.59 -35.14
CA SER A 32 -8.02 7.29 -34.76
C SER A 32 -7.16 6.53 -33.74
N GLN A 33 -5.84 6.71 -33.80
CA GLN A 33 -4.91 6.08 -32.86
C GLN A 33 -5.04 6.68 -31.45
N ASP A 34 -5.15 8.02 -31.34
CA ASP A 34 -5.36 8.70 -30.05
C ASP A 34 -6.66 8.23 -29.38
N MET A 35 -7.72 8.08 -30.17
CA MET A 35 -9.01 7.58 -29.68
C MET A 35 -8.91 6.12 -29.21
N GLU A 36 -8.16 5.28 -29.94
CA GLU A 36 -7.91 3.89 -29.54
C GLU A 36 -7.11 3.80 -28.25
N ASP A 37 -6.07 4.62 -28.09
CA ASP A 37 -5.25 4.68 -26.89
C ASP A 37 -6.02 5.17 -25.66
N ILE A 38 -6.94 6.12 -25.84
CA ILE A 38 -7.87 6.53 -24.79
C ILE A 38 -8.78 5.35 -24.39
N CYS A 39 -9.31 4.59 -25.37
CA CYS A 39 -10.11 3.40 -25.07
C CYS A 39 -9.33 2.35 -24.28
N ARG A 40 -8.08 2.08 -24.65
CA ARG A 40 -7.21 1.11 -23.98
C ARG A 40 -6.87 1.53 -22.55
N THR A 41 -6.64 2.83 -22.35
CA THR A 41 -6.23 3.37 -21.03
C THR A 41 -7.39 3.40 -20.03
N LEU A 42 -8.60 3.76 -20.47
CA LEU A 42 -9.74 4.02 -19.60
C LEU A 42 -10.81 2.91 -19.63
N GLY A 43 -10.74 2.03 -20.62
CA GLY A 43 -11.76 1.02 -20.87
C GLY A 43 -11.29 -0.41 -20.66
N PHE A 44 -12.13 -1.31 -21.16
CA PHE A 44 -11.80 -2.73 -21.27
C PHE A 44 -11.06 -2.98 -22.60
N GLN A 45 -10.37 -4.11 -22.70
CA GLN A 45 -9.61 -4.49 -23.90
C GLN A 45 -10.43 -4.38 -25.21
N GLU A 46 -11.74 -4.62 -25.13
CA GLU A 46 -12.68 -4.63 -26.26
C GLU A 46 -13.44 -3.31 -26.44
N SER A 47 -13.22 -2.32 -25.57
CA SER A 47 -13.98 -1.05 -25.61
C SER A 47 -13.79 -0.31 -26.93
N ALA A 48 -12.61 -0.34 -27.53
CA ALA A 48 -12.34 0.29 -28.82
C ALA A 48 -13.20 -0.31 -29.92
N LEU A 49 -13.40 -1.64 -29.93
CA LEU A 49 -14.24 -2.33 -30.93
C LEU A 49 -15.73 -1.97 -30.82
N ALA A 50 -16.18 -1.62 -29.62
CA ALA A 50 -17.57 -1.24 -29.38
C ALA A 50 -17.83 0.26 -29.63
N ILE A 51 -16.84 1.13 -29.36
CA ILE A 51 -17.00 2.59 -29.37
C ILE A 51 -16.65 3.19 -30.73
N LEU A 52 -15.45 2.86 -31.27
CA LEU A 52 -14.95 3.53 -32.49
C LEU A 52 -15.83 3.33 -33.73
N PRO A 53 -16.42 2.15 -34.00
CA PRO A 53 -17.36 2.03 -35.13
C PRO A 53 -18.53 2.97 -35.02
N LYS A 54 -19.13 3.13 -33.84
CA LYS A 54 -20.31 4.01 -33.62
C LYS A 54 -19.99 5.50 -33.80
N ILE A 55 -18.73 5.89 -33.58
CA ILE A 55 -18.28 7.25 -33.88
C ILE A 55 -18.09 7.42 -35.40
N LYS A 56 -17.44 6.43 -36.05
CA LYS A 56 -17.11 6.50 -37.49
C LYS A 56 -18.32 6.36 -38.42
N ASP A 57 -19.30 5.55 -38.04
CA ASP A 57 -20.52 5.35 -38.82
C ASP A 57 -21.58 6.44 -38.57
N GLY A 58 -21.31 7.36 -37.63
CA GLY A 58 -22.21 8.44 -37.27
C GLY A 58 -23.40 8.05 -36.36
N THR A 59 -23.41 6.81 -35.86
CA THR A 59 -24.38 6.38 -34.82
C THR A 59 -24.31 7.28 -33.59
N TRP A 60 -23.07 7.68 -33.22
CA TRP A 60 -22.84 8.69 -32.19
C TRP A 60 -22.26 9.95 -32.83
N PRO A 61 -23.09 10.93 -33.23
CA PRO A 61 -22.65 12.12 -33.98
C PRO A 61 -22.02 13.18 -33.08
N LEU A 62 -21.03 12.75 -32.23
CA LEU A 62 -20.37 13.60 -31.26
C LEU A 62 -19.11 14.25 -31.82
N PHE A 63 -18.56 13.70 -32.88
CA PHE A 63 -17.33 14.16 -33.53
C PHE A 63 -17.57 14.53 -34.97
N GLN A 64 -16.76 15.42 -35.50
CA GLN A 64 -16.67 15.76 -36.90
C GLN A 64 -15.31 15.34 -37.45
N GLU A 65 -15.31 14.49 -38.48
CA GLU A 65 -14.10 14.14 -39.20
C GLU A 65 -13.77 15.26 -40.21
N ASN A 66 -12.50 15.63 -40.26
CA ASN A 66 -11.98 16.60 -41.21
C ASN A 66 -11.16 15.90 -42.33
N ASP A 67 -10.74 16.67 -43.36
CA ASP A 67 -10.01 16.15 -44.53
C ASP A 67 -8.72 15.41 -44.21
N LEU A 68 -8.13 15.66 -43.03
CA LEU A 68 -6.92 15.01 -42.52
C LEU A 68 -7.20 13.70 -41.78
N ARG A 69 -8.44 13.20 -41.78
CA ARG A 69 -8.89 12.04 -41.00
C ARG A 69 -8.65 12.19 -39.51
N THR A 70 -8.74 13.41 -39.01
CA THR A 70 -8.75 13.71 -37.57
C THR A 70 -10.13 14.14 -37.14
N TYR A 71 -10.44 13.95 -35.84
CA TYR A 71 -11.74 14.12 -35.26
C TYR A 71 -11.76 15.32 -34.31
N THR A 72 -12.67 16.24 -34.52
CA THR A 72 -12.91 17.38 -33.63
C THR A 72 -14.25 17.23 -32.91
N SER A 73 -14.39 17.78 -31.71
CA SER A 73 -15.63 17.74 -30.96
C SER A 73 -16.72 18.60 -31.65
N ARG A 74 -17.93 18.09 -31.74
CA ARG A 74 -19.11 18.89 -32.14
C ARG A 74 -19.72 19.65 -30.95
N LEU A 75 -19.27 19.36 -29.72
CA LEU A 75 -19.74 20.06 -28.54
C LEU A 75 -18.91 21.31 -28.30
N HIS A 76 -19.54 22.43 -28.02
CA HIS A 76 -18.90 23.70 -27.69
C HIS A 76 -18.26 23.67 -26.30
N THR A 77 -18.75 22.81 -25.41
CA THR A 77 -18.23 22.64 -24.05
C THR A 77 -18.03 21.16 -23.75
N PRO A 78 -16.97 20.80 -23.00
CA PRO A 78 -16.78 19.41 -22.59
C PRO A 78 -17.96 18.92 -21.73
N PRO A 79 -18.37 17.65 -21.87
CA PRO A 79 -19.48 17.11 -21.08
C PRO A 79 -19.13 17.04 -19.60
N CYS A 80 -20.12 17.26 -18.73
CA CYS A 80 -19.97 17.20 -17.29
C CYS A 80 -19.53 15.80 -16.82
N PRO A 81 -18.81 15.70 -15.69
CA PRO A 81 -18.59 14.41 -15.02
C PRO A 81 -19.93 13.76 -14.65
N LEU A 82 -19.95 12.42 -14.62
CA LEU A 82 -21.10 11.70 -14.05
C LEU A 82 -21.25 12.09 -12.57
N PRO A 83 -22.49 12.36 -12.12
CA PRO A 83 -22.73 12.62 -10.71
C PRO A 83 -22.41 11.37 -9.89
N LEU A 84 -21.90 11.57 -8.67
CA LEU A 84 -21.68 10.48 -7.74
C LEU A 84 -23.03 9.89 -7.30
N THR A 85 -23.10 8.57 -7.21
CA THR A 85 -24.23 7.86 -6.63
C THR A 85 -24.36 8.14 -5.15
N SER A 86 -25.53 7.90 -4.56
CA SER A 86 -25.71 8.02 -3.10
C SER A 86 -24.74 7.15 -2.32
N LEU A 87 -24.48 5.93 -2.80
CA LEU A 87 -23.52 5.01 -2.17
C LEU A 87 -22.08 5.56 -2.22
N GLN A 88 -21.65 6.09 -3.37
CA GLN A 88 -20.33 6.70 -3.51
C GLN A 88 -20.17 7.93 -2.61
N LYS A 89 -21.21 8.77 -2.51
CA LYS A 89 -21.21 9.92 -1.59
C LYS A 89 -21.12 9.48 -0.13
N ALA A 90 -21.91 8.47 0.26
CA ALA A 90 -21.89 7.93 1.62
C ALA A 90 -20.55 7.32 1.97
N TRP A 91 -19.93 6.60 1.04
CA TRP A 91 -18.57 6.06 1.21
C TRP A 91 -17.51 7.16 1.31
N LEU A 92 -17.55 8.16 0.44
CA LEU A 92 -16.64 9.31 0.50
C LEU A 92 -16.80 10.09 1.80
N ARG A 93 -18.03 10.23 2.32
CA ARG A 93 -18.29 10.83 3.63
C ARG A 93 -17.63 10.04 4.75
N SER A 94 -17.67 8.70 4.71
CA SER A 94 -16.97 7.86 5.69
C SER A 94 -15.46 8.01 5.61
N LEU A 95 -14.88 8.10 4.39
CA LEU A 95 -13.45 8.31 4.23
C LEU A 95 -12.97 9.64 4.81
N LEU A 96 -13.79 10.69 4.75
CA LEU A 96 -13.43 12.01 5.31
C LEU A 96 -13.32 12.00 6.85
N SER A 97 -13.95 11.03 7.53
CA SER A 97 -13.79 10.84 8.98
C SER A 97 -12.49 10.14 9.38
N ASP A 98 -11.81 9.47 8.44
CA ASP A 98 -10.50 8.85 8.68
C ASP A 98 -9.39 9.92 8.72
N PRO A 99 -8.65 10.08 9.83
CA PRO A 99 -7.58 11.09 9.91
C PRO A 99 -6.49 10.93 8.86
N ARG A 100 -6.33 9.73 8.29
CA ARG A 100 -5.35 9.44 7.24
C ARG A 100 -5.69 10.07 5.91
N ILE A 101 -6.96 10.40 5.64
CA ILE A 101 -7.36 11.05 4.39
C ILE A 101 -6.68 12.43 4.24
N ARG A 102 -6.42 13.10 5.35
CA ARG A 102 -5.75 14.40 5.40
C ARG A 102 -4.27 14.34 4.99
N LEU A 103 -3.71 13.16 4.83
CA LEU A 103 -2.38 12.97 4.25
C LEU A 103 -2.40 13.21 2.73
N PHE A 104 -3.53 12.94 2.08
CA PHE A 104 -3.71 12.97 0.62
C PHE A 104 -4.43 14.22 0.14
N LEU A 105 -5.36 14.74 0.93
CA LEU A 105 -6.12 15.94 0.66
C LEU A 105 -5.59 17.10 1.51
N ASP A 106 -5.54 18.30 0.94
CA ASP A 106 -5.25 19.49 1.73
C ASP A 106 -6.47 19.93 2.55
N ASP A 107 -6.27 20.91 3.44
CA ASP A 107 -7.34 21.35 4.34
C ASP A 107 -8.47 22.08 3.58
N MET A 108 -8.16 22.73 2.45
CA MET A 108 -9.17 23.39 1.59
C MET A 108 -10.00 22.35 0.81
N GLU A 109 -9.33 21.35 0.24
CA GLU A 109 -10.00 20.24 -0.46
C GLU A 109 -10.90 19.45 0.48
N SER A 110 -10.41 19.16 1.69
CA SER A 110 -11.18 18.46 2.72
C SER A 110 -12.43 19.26 3.14
N ALA A 111 -12.29 20.55 3.40
CA ALA A 111 -13.41 21.43 3.77
C ALA A 111 -14.43 21.56 2.64
N ALA A 112 -13.99 21.69 1.40
CA ALA A 112 -14.87 21.76 0.23
C ALA A 112 -15.69 20.46 0.07
N LEU A 113 -15.04 19.28 0.25
CA LEU A 113 -15.74 17.99 0.20
C LEU A 113 -16.70 17.82 1.37
N GLU A 114 -16.33 18.22 2.58
CA GLU A 114 -17.21 18.20 3.75
C GLU A 114 -18.47 19.04 3.52
N GLN A 115 -18.32 20.23 2.93
CA GLN A 115 -19.44 21.10 2.59
C GLN A 115 -20.37 20.47 1.54
N VAL A 116 -19.82 19.88 0.49
CA VAL A 116 -20.60 19.23 -0.58
C VAL A 116 -21.35 18.00 -0.06
N LEU A 117 -20.79 17.30 0.92
CA LEU A 117 -21.34 16.07 1.48
C LEU A 117 -22.07 16.26 2.82
N GLN A 118 -22.33 17.50 3.24
CA GLN A 118 -22.94 17.79 4.56
C GLN A 118 -24.27 17.07 4.80
N ASP A 119 -25.12 16.96 3.76
CA ASP A 119 -26.42 16.31 3.81
C ASP A 119 -26.35 14.80 3.51
N THR A 120 -25.16 14.26 3.35
CA THR A 120 -24.96 12.84 3.04
C THR A 120 -24.65 12.08 4.34
N GLN A 121 -25.45 11.05 4.62
CA GLN A 121 -25.16 10.13 5.72
C GLN A 121 -23.93 9.29 5.38
N ALA A 122 -22.98 9.17 6.32
CA ALA A 122 -21.81 8.30 6.16
C ALA A 122 -22.26 6.83 6.09
N LEU A 123 -21.52 6.03 5.32
CA LEU A 123 -21.78 4.59 5.22
C LEU A 123 -21.45 3.87 6.53
N TYR A 124 -20.41 4.32 7.20
CA TYR A 124 -19.96 3.91 8.54
C TYR A 124 -19.19 5.06 9.17
N ASN A 125 -19.07 5.04 10.49
CA ASN A 125 -18.21 5.94 11.26
C ASN A 125 -17.06 5.14 11.87
N GLU A 126 -15.92 5.79 12.11
CA GLU A 126 -14.75 5.15 12.76
C GLU A 126 -15.10 4.60 14.13
N GLU A 127 -16.04 5.23 14.85
CA GLU A 127 -16.54 4.82 16.17
C GLU A 127 -17.34 3.52 16.16
N ASP A 128 -17.82 3.08 14.98
CA ASP A 128 -18.55 1.81 14.82
C ASP A 128 -17.59 0.60 14.93
N PHE A 129 -16.27 0.83 14.90
CA PHE A 129 -15.25 -0.21 14.89
C PHE A 129 -14.40 -0.19 16.16
N TYR A 130 -14.15 -1.38 16.67
CA TYR A 130 -13.16 -1.61 17.72
C TYR A 130 -11.98 -2.41 17.15
N TYR A 131 -10.83 -1.76 17.06
CA TYR A 131 -9.59 -2.39 16.57
C TYR A 131 -8.85 -3.07 17.72
N PHE A 132 -9.03 -4.37 17.89
CA PHE A 132 -8.49 -5.12 19.03
C PHE A 132 -6.97 -5.39 18.92
N ASP A 133 -6.41 -5.30 17.73
CA ASP A 133 -5.00 -5.60 17.43
C ASP A 133 -4.18 -4.37 17.00
N ARG A 134 -4.78 -3.18 17.03
CA ARG A 134 -4.12 -1.93 16.67
C ARG A 134 -3.38 -1.34 17.87
N TYR A 135 -2.12 -1.00 17.70
CA TYR A 135 -1.34 -0.29 18.71
C TYR A 135 -1.77 1.19 18.81
N LYS A 136 -1.72 1.73 20.05
CA LYS A 136 -2.15 3.10 20.34
C LYS A 136 -1.12 4.18 19.95
N ASP A 137 0.11 3.78 19.60
CA ASP A 137 1.22 4.69 19.32
C ASP A 137 1.45 4.86 17.80
N GLY A 138 0.39 4.97 17.04
CA GLY A 138 0.40 5.22 15.60
C GLY A 138 1.17 6.47 15.19
N ASP A 139 1.25 6.74 13.88
CA ASP A 139 1.87 7.95 13.38
C ASP A 139 1.00 9.19 13.71
N PRO A 140 1.62 10.39 13.88
CA PRO A 140 0.91 11.60 14.30
C PRO A 140 0.20 12.27 13.11
N TYR A 141 -0.90 11.69 12.64
CA TYR A 141 -1.64 12.17 11.46
C TYR A 141 -2.21 13.59 11.62
N ASP A 142 -2.40 14.06 12.85
CA ASP A 142 -2.87 15.41 13.14
C ASP A 142 -1.77 16.47 13.08
N SER A 143 -0.50 16.08 13.05
CA SER A 143 0.62 17.00 12.93
C SER A 143 0.69 17.61 11.52
N PRO A 144 0.61 18.95 11.38
CA PRO A 144 0.77 19.61 10.09
C PRO A 144 2.12 19.31 9.43
N GLU A 145 3.19 19.22 10.24
CA GLU A 145 4.54 18.90 9.76
C GLU A 145 4.62 17.49 9.18
N TYR A 146 4.01 16.51 9.85
CA TYR A 146 3.94 15.14 9.36
C TYR A 146 3.18 15.05 8.04
N ARG A 147 2.03 15.74 7.92
CA ARG A 147 1.23 15.80 6.69
C ARG A 147 2.02 16.42 5.54
N GLU A 148 2.75 17.50 5.81
CA GLU A 148 3.57 18.15 4.80
C GLU A 148 4.71 17.24 4.32
N HIS A 149 5.38 16.54 5.25
CA HIS A 149 6.41 15.55 4.89
C HIS A 149 5.83 14.43 4.03
N PHE A 150 4.67 13.90 4.41
CA PHE A 150 3.99 12.85 3.66
C PHE A 150 3.66 13.29 2.22
N ARG A 151 3.09 14.47 2.04
CA ARG A 151 2.75 15.01 0.71
C ARG A 151 4.00 15.24 -0.16
N ARG A 152 5.08 15.75 0.42
CA ARG A 152 6.37 15.87 -0.28
C ARG A 152 6.93 14.53 -0.71
N ILE A 153 6.80 13.51 0.12
CA ILE A 153 7.18 12.14 -0.21
C ILE A 153 6.34 11.60 -1.37
N LEU A 154 5.02 11.82 -1.35
CA LEU A 154 4.13 11.43 -2.46
C LEU A 154 4.52 12.13 -3.78
N THR A 155 4.84 13.41 -3.74
CA THR A 155 5.32 14.15 -4.91
C THR A 155 6.62 13.55 -5.43
N ALA A 156 7.57 13.29 -4.54
CA ALA A 156 8.85 12.70 -4.92
C ALA A 156 8.70 11.28 -5.51
N LEU A 157 7.77 10.48 -5.00
CA LEU A 157 7.44 9.16 -5.55
C LEU A 157 6.87 9.26 -6.98
N ARG A 158 5.93 10.17 -7.20
CA ARG A 158 5.26 10.35 -8.49
C ARG A 158 6.19 10.93 -9.56
N GLU A 159 7.07 11.84 -9.15
CA GLU A 159 7.96 12.57 -10.04
C GLU A 159 9.37 11.96 -10.11
N HIS A 160 9.64 10.86 -9.41
CA HIS A 160 10.97 10.23 -9.32
C HIS A 160 12.06 11.20 -8.91
N ARG A 161 11.79 12.02 -7.89
CA ARG A 161 12.71 13.06 -7.40
C ARG A 161 13.42 12.64 -6.12
N ILE A 162 14.64 13.11 -5.97
CA ILE A 162 15.43 12.91 -4.75
C ILE A 162 14.86 13.79 -3.63
N LEU A 163 14.82 13.23 -2.42
CA LEU A 163 14.49 13.92 -1.19
C LEU A 163 15.74 14.16 -0.36
N LEU A 164 15.87 15.36 0.15
CA LEU A 164 16.80 15.73 1.21
C LEU A 164 16.10 15.48 2.55
N THR A 165 16.59 14.52 3.33
CA THR A 165 15.93 14.09 4.58
C THR A 165 16.86 14.28 5.77
N ALA A 166 16.32 14.82 6.88
CA ALA A 166 16.92 14.75 8.19
C ALA A 166 16.14 13.74 9.04
N TYR A 167 16.78 12.66 9.44
CA TYR A 167 16.18 11.50 10.08
C TYR A 167 16.74 11.25 11.47
N GLU A 168 15.87 11.09 12.45
CA GLU A 168 16.25 10.75 13.82
C GLU A 168 16.47 9.24 13.99
N GLY A 169 17.71 8.84 14.22
CA GLY A 169 18.10 7.45 14.48
C GLY A 169 17.70 6.96 15.87
N LYS A 170 17.89 5.65 16.12
CA LYS A 170 17.54 4.99 17.40
C LYS A 170 18.16 5.62 18.66
N LYS A 171 19.29 6.32 18.55
CA LYS A 171 20.00 6.96 19.67
C LYS A 171 19.72 8.46 19.75
N GLY A 172 18.67 8.98 19.14
CA GLY A 172 18.32 10.40 19.12
C GLY A 172 19.26 11.27 18.25
N ARG A 173 20.20 10.68 17.51
CA ARG A 173 21.08 11.40 16.60
C ARG A 173 20.38 11.64 15.28
N THR A 174 20.41 12.88 14.79
CA THR A 174 19.89 13.24 13.47
C THR A 174 20.95 13.00 12.40
N HIS A 175 20.56 12.29 11.37
CA HIS A 175 21.38 12.00 10.20
C HIS A 175 20.73 12.66 8.97
N THR A 176 21.51 13.37 8.19
CA THR A 176 21.04 13.96 6.93
C THR A 176 21.55 13.17 5.76
N PHE A 177 20.67 12.80 4.85
CA PHE A 177 21.03 12.08 3.63
C PHE A 177 19.98 12.30 2.52
N GLU A 178 20.41 12.03 1.31
CA GLU A 178 19.61 12.09 0.12
C GLU A 178 19.04 10.71 -0.20
N VAL A 179 17.76 10.65 -0.55
CA VAL A 179 17.10 9.39 -0.89
C VAL A 179 16.20 9.55 -2.11
N LEU A 180 16.18 8.53 -2.95
CA LEU A 180 15.15 8.33 -3.96
C LEU A 180 14.07 7.43 -3.37
N PRO A 181 12.86 7.95 -3.09
CA PRO A 181 11.74 7.15 -2.65
C PRO A 181 11.23 6.29 -3.81
N TYR A 182 10.79 5.05 -3.52
CA TYR A 182 10.17 4.21 -4.53
C TYR A 182 8.92 3.47 -4.06
N GLN A 183 8.68 3.37 -2.73
CA GLN A 183 7.49 2.74 -2.20
C GLN A 183 7.15 3.27 -0.80
N LEU A 184 5.85 3.41 -0.51
CA LEU A 184 5.33 3.57 0.85
C LEU A 184 4.75 2.25 1.34
N GLN A 185 5.06 1.89 2.57
CA GLN A 185 4.47 0.75 3.27
C GLN A 185 3.65 1.24 4.44
N TYR A 186 2.51 0.61 4.67
CA TYR A 186 1.65 0.88 5.81
C TYR A 186 1.46 -0.39 6.63
N SER A 187 1.71 -0.30 7.94
CA SER A 187 1.42 -1.35 8.90
C SER A 187 0.09 -1.05 9.59
N SER A 188 -0.93 -1.84 9.31
CA SER A 188 -2.25 -1.67 9.94
C SER A 188 -2.22 -1.96 11.45
N LYS A 189 -1.38 -2.89 11.89
CA LYS A 189 -1.18 -3.24 13.30
C LYS A 189 -0.52 -2.10 14.08
N ASP A 190 0.57 -1.55 13.53
CA ASP A 190 1.31 -0.45 14.16
C ASP A 190 0.70 0.92 13.90
N ASP A 191 -0.21 1.02 12.91
CA ASP A 191 -0.76 2.28 12.38
C ASP A 191 0.35 3.28 11.97
N LYS A 192 1.35 2.77 11.22
CA LYS A 192 2.54 3.53 10.87
C LYS A 192 2.91 3.37 9.40
N PHE A 193 3.39 4.48 8.83
CA PHE A 193 3.97 4.48 7.49
C PHE A 193 5.49 4.36 7.53
N ARG A 194 6.02 3.63 6.54
CA ARG A 194 7.46 3.48 6.29
C ARG A 194 7.75 3.85 4.84
N LEU A 195 8.83 4.56 4.62
CA LEU A 195 9.33 4.92 3.31
C LEU A 195 10.44 3.97 2.90
N CYS A 196 10.23 3.32 1.78
CA CYS A 196 11.23 2.51 1.09
C CYS A 196 11.97 3.39 0.10
N CYS A 197 13.28 3.50 0.23
CA CYS A 197 14.07 4.41 -0.57
C CYS A 197 15.49 3.89 -0.85
N LEU A 198 16.07 4.36 -1.95
CA LEU A 198 17.48 4.21 -2.26
C LEU A 198 18.24 5.42 -1.72
N GLN A 199 19.25 5.19 -0.91
CA GLN A 199 20.15 6.24 -0.49
C GLN A 199 21.03 6.69 -1.66
N TYR A 200 21.08 8.01 -1.87
CA TYR A 200 21.85 8.66 -2.93
C TYR A 200 23.04 9.39 -2.32
N SER A 201 24.20 9.29 -2.89
CA SER A 201 25.39 9.97 -2.44
C SER A 201 26.41 10.10 -3.58
N HIS A 202 26.99 11.28 -3.75
CA HIS A 202 28.00 11.56 -4.78
C HIS A 202 27.61 11.10 -6.18
N GLY A 203 26.37 11.35 -6.59
CA GLY A 203 25.87 10.97 -7.91
C GLY A 203 25.56 9.48 -8.10
N ARG A 204 25.52 8.69 -7.02
CA ARG A 204 25.29 7.23 -7.11
C ARG A 204 24.26 6.73 -6.09
N PHE A 205 23.49 5.74 -6.48
CA PHE A 205 22.61 5.01 -5.56
C PHE A 205 23.42 3.95 -4.79
N CYS A 206 23.41 4.06 -3.46
CA CYS A 206 24.24 3.23 -2.58
C CYS A 206 23.51 1.98 -2.08
N ARG A 207 22.51 2.17 -1.21
CA ARG A 207 21.81 1.07 -0.52
C ARG A 207 20.33 1.33 -0.36
N ASN A 208 19.57 0.24 -0.22
CA ASN A 208 18.18 0.32 0.20
C ASN A 208 18.11 0.74 1.68
N THR A 209 17.18 1.62 1.98
CA THR A 209 16.96 2.14 3.33
C THR A 209 15.47 2.20 3.60
N LEU A 210 15.10 1.83 4.83
CA LEU A 210 13.72 1.92 5.34
C LEU A 210 13.66 3.01 6.40
N LEU A 211 12.80 3.98 6.19
CA LEU A 211 12.61 5.11 7.11
C LEU A 211 11.21 5.10 7.69
N ASN A 212 11.07 5.16 9.01
CA ASN A 212 9.78 5.41 9.64
C ASN A 212 9.43 6.89 9.46
N LEU A 213 8.26 7.20 8.91
CA LEU A 213 7.90 8.57 8.58
C LEU A 213 7.89 9.50 9.80
N SER A 214 7.41 9.02 10.94
CA SER A 214 7.37 9.77 12.20
C SER A 214 8.74 10.21 12.74
N ARG A 215 9.83 9.61 12.23
CA ARG A 215 11.20 10.00 12.59
C ARG A 215 11.87 10.95 11.61
N ILE A 216 11.19 11.35 10.56
CA ILE A 216 11.66 12.34 9.60
C ILE A 216 11.43 13.72 10.21
N LYS A 217 12.51 14.45 10.53
CA LYS A 217 12.47 15.80 11.11
C LYS A 217 12.44 16.87 10.03
N GLN A 218 13.01 16.63 8.89
CA GLN A 218 12.94 17.50 7.73
C GLN A 218 12.87 16.67 6.45
N CYS A 219 12.06 17.16 5.54
CA CYS A 219 11.90 16.55 4.22
C CYS A 219 11.73 17.65 3.18
N ARG A 220 12.63 17.70 2.20
CA ARG A 220 12.60 18.67 1.09
C ARG A 220 12.89 17.97 -0.22
N LEU A 221 12.22 18.41 -1.29
CA LEU A 221 12.56 17.99 -2.64
C LEU A 221 13.92 18.57 -3.02
N SER A 222 14.78 17.75 -3.62
CA SER A 222 16.01 18.22 -4.22
C SER A 222 15.70 19.23 -5.34
N PRO A 223 16.51 20.28 -5.52
CA PRO A 223 16.38 21.17 -6.67
C PRO A 223 16.77 20.47 -7.98
N GLU A 224 17.43 19.31 -7.93
CA GLU A 224 17.81 18.55 -9.10
C GLU A 224 16.59 18.01 -9.87
N PRO A 225 16.72 17.82 -11.20
CA PRO A 225 15.65 17.27 -12.02
C PRO A 225 15.32 15.82 -11.61
N PRO A 226 14.15 15.29 -12.05
CA PRO A 226 13.80 13.89 -11.86
C PRO A 226 14.89 12.94 -12.34
N VAL A 227 15.11 11.86 -11.61
CA VAL A 227 16.15 10.88 -11.92
C VAL A 227 15.55 9.63 -12.55
N THR A 228 16.31 9.00 -13.45
CA THR A 228 15.91 7.69 -13.97
C THR A 228 15.97 6.66 -12.85
N VAL A 229 14.84 6.00 -12.61
CA VAL A 229 14.74 4.94 -11.61
C VAL A 229 15.58 3.75 -12.05
N PRO A 230 16.51 3.26 -11.22
CA PRO A 230 17.31 2.09 -11.59
C PRO A 230 16.44 0.83 -11.79
N ASP A 231 16.77 -0.02 -12.77
CA ASP A 231 16.05 -1.27 -13.06
C ASP A 231 15.87 -2.19 -11.84
N ARG A 232 16.86 -2.16 -10.93
CA ARG A 232 16.76 -2.90 -9.65
C ARG A 232 15.57 -2.47 -8.78
N VAL A 233 15.04 -1.26 -8.95
CA VAL A 233 13.85 -0.78 -8.21
C VAL A 233 12.59 -1.40 -8.79
N HIS A 234 12.49 -1.52 -10.12
CA HIS A 234 11.35 -2.18 -10.76
C HIS A 234 11.23 -3.65 -10.34
N ALA A 235 12.36 -4.32 -10.08
CA ALA A 235 12.36 -5.66 -9.50
C ALA A 235 11.90 -5.70 -8.02
N LEU A 236 12.01 -4.58 -7.29
CA LEU A 236 11.60 -4.45 -5.89
C LEU A 236 10.14 -3.97 -5.74
N GLU A 237 9.56 -3.32 -6.76
CA GLU A 237 8.17 -2.86 -6.79
C GLU A 237 7.16 -4.02 -6.73
N SER A 238 7.56 -5.21 -7.11
CA SER A 238 6.74 -6.42 -7.06
C SER A 238 6.75 -7.14 -5.71
N PHE A 239 6.53 -6.45 -4.59
CA PHE A 239 6.19 -6.99 -3.26
C PHE A 239 7.29 -7.27 -2.24
N CYS A 240 8.59 -7.31 -2.56
CA CYS A 240 9.59 -7.61 -1.54
C CYS A 240 10.65 -6.52 -1.42
N PHE A 241 10.65 -5.89 -0.27
CA PHE A 241 11.60 -4.86 0.15
C PHE A 241 13.04 -5.32 0.23
N LYS A 242 13.24 -6.60 0.40
CA LYS A 242 14.53 -7.29 0.40
C LYS A 242 14.44 -8.43 -0.61
N PRO A 243 15.52 -8.77 -1.33
CA PRO A 243 15.53 -10.05 -2.00
C PRO A 243 15.13 -11.10 -0.96
N VAL A 244 14.03 -11.77 -1.21
CA VAL A 244 13.50 -12.83 -0.33
C VAL A 244 14.60 -13.88 -0.21
N GLN A 245 15.33 -13.85 0.86
CA GLN A 245 16.32 -14.87 1.17
C GLN A 245 15.66 -15.83 2.14
N LYS A 246 14.99 -16.84 1.59
CA LYS A 246 14.38 -17.90 2.40
C LYS A 246 15.43 -18.57 3.26
N ALA A 247 15.07 -18.86 4.50
CA ALA A 247 15.89 -19.66 5.37
C ALA A 247 16.12 -21.05 4.73
N PRO A 248 17.33 -21.62 4.82
CA PRO A 248 17.64 -22.91 4.19
C PRO A 248 16.82 -24.08 4.77
N GLU A 249 16.38 -23.95 6.01
CA GLU A 249 15.58 -24.93 6.73
C GLU A 249 14.40 -24.24 7.42
N PRO A 250 13.17 -24.85 7.41
CA PRO A 250 12.04 -24.30 8.15
C PRO A 250 12.25 -24.43 9.66
N VAL A 251 11.58 -23.57 10.42
CA VAL A 251 11.48 -23.76 11.88
C VAL A 251 10.47 -24.86 12.14
N LEU A 252 10.91 -25.91 12.83
CA LEU A 252 10.05 -27.01 13.25
C LEU A 252 9.55 -26.78 14.66
N LEU A 253 8.24 -26.68 14.82
CA LEU A 253 7.55 -26.47 16.07
C LEU A 253 6.81 -27.74 16.48
N LYS A 254 6.86 -28.05 17.78
CA LYS A 254 5.96 -28.97 18.43
C LYS A 254 4.90 -28.15 19.17
N ILE A 255 3.63 -28.34 18.86
CA ILE A 255 2.51 -27.62 19.46
C ILE A 255 1.71 -28.61 20.32
N SER A 256 1.50 -28.29 21.59
CA SER A 256 0.64 -29.10 22.46
C SER A 256 -0.84 -28.88 22.08
N GLY A 257 -1.69 -29.88 22.35
CA GLY A 257 -3.14 -29.73 22.14
C GLY A 257 -3.87 -28.91 23.20
N GLU A 258 -3.14 -28.27 24.13
CA GLU A 258 -3.73 -27.55 25.25
C GLU A 258 -4.22 -26.15 24.87
N ARG A 259 -5.33 -25.71 25.45
CA ARG A 259 -5.83 -24.32 25.36
C ARG A 259 -6.00 -23.78 23.94
N ASN A 260 -6.45 -24.62 23.00
CA ASN A 260 -6.59 -24.26 21.58
C ASN A 260 -5.30 -23.70 20.96
N SER A 261 -4.14 -24.20 21.44
CA SER A 261 -2.84 -23.69 21.00
C SER A 261 -2.61 -23.87 19.50
N LEU A 262 -3.18 -24.94 18.91
CA LEU A 262 -3.08 -25.18 17.47
C LEU A 262 -3.76 -24.05 16.67
N GLU A 263 -5.03 -23.79 16.91
CA GLU A 263 -5.77 -22.76 16.18
C GLU A 263 -5.13 -21.38 16.37
N ARG A 264 -4.71 -21.07 17.58
CA ARG A 264 -4.00 -19.81 17.88
C ARG A 264 -2.69 -19.69 17.11
N CYS A 265 -1.91 -20.75 17.05
CA CYS A 265 -0.68 -20.79 16.25
C CYS A 265 -0.99 -20.66 14.74
N MET A 266 -2.01 -21.37 14.25
CA MET A 266 -2.37 -21.31 12.83
C MET A 266 -2.83 -19.91 12.40
N LEU A 267 -3.57 -19.21 13.25
CA LEU A 267 -3.98 -17.83 13.02
C LEU A 267 -2.80 -16.86 13.13
N HIS A 268 -1.96 -17.00 14.15
CA HIS A 268 -0.83 -16.10 14.39
C HIS A 268 0.22 -16.16 13.28
N PHE A 269 0.49 -17.37 12.78
CA PHE A 269 1.42 -17.61 11.67
C PHE A 269 0.72 -17.68 10.30
N ALA A 270 -0.46 -17.03 10.14
CA ALA A 270 -1.22 -17.08 8.89
C ALA A 270 -0.47 -16.48 7.69
N ASN A 271 0.43 -15.54 7.93
CA ASN A 271 1.26 -14.86 6.93
C ASN A 271 2.49 -15.67 6.49
N TYR A 272 2.79 -16.80 7.14
CA TYR A 272 3.90 -17.67 6.76
C TYR A 272 3.40 -18.90 5.97
N GLU A 273 4.21 -19.33 5.01
CA GLU A 273 4.06 -20.63 4.40
C GLU A 273 4.35 -21.69 5.46
N LYS A 274 3.42 -22.62 5.68
CA LYS A 274 3.54 -23.63 6.74
C LYS A 274 2.93 -24.96 6.36
N HIS A 275 3.49 -26.02 6.92
CA HIS A 275 2.96 -27.38 6.84
C HIS A 275 2.77 -27.92 8.23
N THR A 276 1.60 -28.50 8.51
CA THR A 276 1.24 -28.99 9.84
C THR A 276 0.70 -30.42 9.73
N GLU A 277 1.22 -31.30 10.58
CA GLU A 277 0.79 -32.70 10.67
C GLU A 277 0.60 -33.11 12.13
N TYR A 278 -0.24 -34.10 12.36
CA TYR A 278 -0.46 -34.66 13.68
C TYR A 278 0.41 -35.90 13.90
N ASP A 279 1.20 -35.90 14.98
CA ASP A 279 2.01 -37.05 15.39
C ASP A 279 1.19 -37.87 16.42
N GLU A 280 0.68 -39.00 15.99
CA GLU A 280 -0.15 -39.88 16.82
C GLU A 280 0.60 -40.49 18.01
N ASP A 281 1.89 -40.81 17.82
CA ASP A 281 2.73 -41.41 18.85
C ASP A 281 2.99 -40.45 19.99
N ARG A 282 3.24 -39.17 19.65
CA ARG A 282 3.56 -38.09 20.62
C ARG A 282 2.34 -37.31 21.05
N LYS A 283 1.18 -37.57 20.44
CA LYS A 283 -0.08 -36.81 20.68
C LYS A 283 0.12 -35.29 20.62
N CYS A 284 0.81 -34.82 19.59
CA CYS A 284 1.11 -33.42 19.41
C CYS A 284 1.08 -33.06 17.91
N TRP A 285 1.02 -31.74 17.63
CA TRP A 285 1.10 -31.24 16.29
C TRP A 285 2.55 -30.83 15.97
N LEU A 286 3.04 -31.22 14.79
CA LEU A 286 4.31 -30.79 14.24
C LEU A 286 4.01 -29.76 13.15
N CYS A 287 4.58 -28.57 13.26
CA CYS A 287 4.39 -27.48 12.31
C CYS A 287 5.75 -26.99 11.80
N SER A 288 5.94 -27.08 10.48
CA SER A 288 7.10 -26.51 9.78
C SER A 288 6.74 -25.13 9.24
N ILE A 289 7.45 -24.08 9.66
CA ILE A 289 7.25 -22.71 9.20
C ILE A 289 8.41 -22.30 8.30
N TYR A 290 8.09 -21.94 7.05
CA TYR A 290 9.03 -21.42 6.07
C TYR A 290 9.04 -19.90 6.17
N TYR A 291 10.21 -19.29 6.32
CA TYR A 291 10.33 -17.87 6.62
C TYR A 291 11.48 -17.23 5.85
N ASP A 292 11.46 -15.91 5.81
CA ASP A 292 12.54 -15.09 5.27
C ASP A 292 13.56 -14.80 6.37
N LEU A 293 14.85 -14.90 6.08
CA LEU A 293 15.91 -14.57 7.03
C LEU A 293 15.76 -13.16 7.62
N ALA A 294 15.10 -12.26 6.89
CA ALA A 294 14.80 -10.93 7.39
C ALA A 294 13.81 -10.93 8.55
N ASP A 295 12.92 -11.91 8.61
CA ASP A 295 11.84 -12.02 9.59
C ASP A 295 12.19 -12.94 10.76
N GLU A 296 13.41 -13.52 10.76
CA GLU A 296 13.86 -14.49 11.78
C GLU A 296 13.66 -13.98 13.21
N THR A 297 13.96 -12.69 13.43
CA THR A 297 13.84 -12.10 14.78
C THR A 297 12.39 -11.95 15.20
N GLU A 298 11.50 -11.52 14.29
CA GLU A 298 10.07 -11.37 14.55
C GLU A 298 9.43 -12.72 14.78
N LEU A 299 9.70 -13.70 13.91
CA LEU A 299 9.23 -15.08 14.07
C LEU A 299 9.67 -15.68 15.44
N LEU A 300 10.89 -15.41 15.87
CA LEU A 300 11.37 -15.90 17.16
C LEU A 300 10.64 -15.25 18.34
N ILE A 301 10.34 -13.96 18.27
CA ILE A 301 9.55 -13.25 19.29
C ILE A 301 8.12 -13.79 19.31
N ASP A 302 7.52 -13.98 18.15
CA ASP A 302 6.18 -14.53 18.01
C ASP A 302 6.08 -15.94 18.61
N ILE A 303 7.04 -16.81 18.33
CA ILE A 303 7.08 -18.16 18.90
C ILE A 303 7.20 -18.13 20.43
N LEU A 304 8.06 -17.26 20.96
CA LEU A 304 8.24 -17.11 22.41
C LEU A 304 6.97 -16.61 23.11
N SER A 305 6.13 -15.86 22.42
CA SER A 305 4.86 -15.36 22.99
C SER A 305 3.85 -16.45 23.36
N PHE A 306 3.97 -17.65 22.76
CA PHE A 306 3.11 -18.79 23.08
C PHE A 306 3.51 -19.49 24.39
N GLY A 307 4.71 -19.22 24.91
CA GLY A 307 5.19 -19.84 26.14
C GLY A 307 5.36 -21.37 26.00
N PRO A 308 5.05 -22.16 27.05
CA PRO A 308 5.41 -23.60 27.10
C PRO A 308 4.57 -24.50 26.19
N VAL A 309 3.50 -24.00 25.58
CA VAL A 309 2.64 -24.79 24.68
C VAL A 309 3.25 -24.99 23.30
N VAL A 310 4.31 -24.22 22.96
CA VAL A 310 5.06 -24.36 21.72
C VAL A 310 6.53 -24.60 22.05
N GLN A 311 7.06 -25.69 21.49
CA GLN A 311 8.47 -26.04 21.61
C GLN A 311 9.15 -26.02 20.24
N VAL A 312 10.29 -25.36 20.14
CA VAL A 312 11.11 -25.34 18.91
C VAL A 312 11.99 -26.60 18.89
N LEU A 313 11.84 -27.41 17.86
CA LEU A 313 12.61 -28.65 17.66
C LEU A 313 13.82 -28.46 16.72
N GLY A 314 13.75 -27.51 15.79
CA GLY A 314 14.79 -27.25 14.80
C GLY A 314 14.54 -25.93 14.04
N PRO A 315 15.51 -25.47 13.26
CA PRO A 315 16.90 -25.97 13.14
C PRO A 315 17.76 -25.63 14.37
N LYS A 316 18.92 -26.25 14.50
CA LYS A 316 19.81 -26.10 15.67
C LYS A 316 20.20 -24.62 15.95
N SER A 317 20.41 -23.84 14.90
CA SER A 317 20.70 -22.41 14.99
C SER A 317 19.56 -21.64 15.67
N PHE A 318 18.33 -21.90 15.26
CA PHE A 318 17.14 -21.25 15.80
C PHE A 318 16.85 -21.69 17.25
N VAL A 319 16.99 -23.02 17.54
CA VAL A 319 16.88 -23.54 18.91
C VAL A 319 17.87 -22.85 19.86
N ARG A 320 19.11 -22.61 19.40
CA ARG A 320 20.12 -21.90 20.19
C ARG A 320 19.66 -20.48 20.54
N GLN A 321 19.16 -19.73 19.56
CA GLN A 321 18.66 -18.36 19.76
C GLN A 321 17.49 -18.32 20.77
N VAL A 322 16.56 -19.29 20.68
CA VAL A 322 15.45 -19.42 21.65
C VAL A 322 16.01 -19.68 23.06
N ARG A 323 16.94 -20.64 23.20
CA ARG A 323 17.56 -21.00 24.48
C ARG A 323 18.30 -19.82 25.11
N ASP A 324 19.07 -19.10 24.31
CA ASP A 324 19.84 -17.94 24.79
C ASP A 324 18.92 -16.83 25.33
N ARG A 325 17.78 -16.58 24.65
CA ARG A 325 16.81 -15.58 25.13
C ARG A 325 16.09 -16.02 26.40
N VAL A 326 15.62 -17.26 26.44
CA VAL A 326 14.94 -17.81 27.62
C VAL A 326 15.91 -17.90 28.81
N GLY A 327 17.15 -18.36 28.59
CA GLY A 327 18.17 -18.41 29.60
C GLY A 327 18.49 -17.04 30.21
N ARG A 328 18.68 -16.03 29.34
CA ARG A 328 18.92 -14.64 29.81
C ARG A 328 17.71 -14.09 30.58
N GLN A 329 16.49 -14.38 30.18
CA GLN A 329 15.29 -13.96 30.91
C GLN A 329 15.21 -14.65 32.28
N HIS A 330 15.53 -15.93 32.34
CA HIS A 330 15.61 -16.67 33.59
C HIS A 330 16.65 -16.08 34.53
N GLU A 331 17.85 -15.77 34.06
CA GLU A 331 18.92 -15.13 34.86
C GLU A 331 18.48 -13.77 35.40
N LEU A 332 17.75 -12.96 34.61
CA LEU A 332 17.23 -11.66 35.06
C LEU A 332 16.17 -11.79 36.15
N LEU A 333 15.35 -12.84 36.11
CA LEU A 333 14.23 -13.05 37.06
C LEU A 333 14.67 -13.74 38.36
N TYR A 334 15.60 -14.69 38.28
CA TYR A 334 15.94 -15.57 39.39
C TYR A 334 17.39 -15.43 39.84
N GLY A 335 18.20 -14.58 39.22
CA GLY A 335 19.63 -14.50 39.42
C GLY A 335 20.38 -15.63 38.72
N VAL A 336 21.72 -15.52 38.67
CA VAL A 336 22.58 -16.56 38.10
C VAL A 336 22.52 -17.76 39.06
N VAL A 337 21.79 -18.80 38.70
CA VAL A 337 21.90 -20.09 39.35
C VAL A 337 23.25 -20.66 38.90
N GLY A 338 24.25 -20.55 39.75
CA GLY A 338 25.53 -21.19 39.51
C GLY A 338 25.32 -22.68 39.29
N ILE A 339 25.63 -23.15 38.09
CA ILE A 339 25.84 -24.57 37.78
C ILE A 339 27.31 -24.85 37.87
#